data_e467ac6db346dca68b627bfff723267b
#
_entry.id   e467ac6db346dca68b627bfff723267b
#
_cell.length_a   1.000
_cell.length_b   1.000
_cell.length_c   1.000
_cell.angle_alpha   90.00
_cell.angle_beta   90.00
_cell.angle_gamma   90.00
#
_symmetry.space_group_name_H-M   'P 1'
#
loop_
_entity.id
_entity.type
_entity.pdbx_description
1 polymer ?
#
loop_
_entity_poly.entity_id
_entity_poly.type
_entity_poly.pdbx_seq_one_letter_code
_entity_poly.pdbx_strand_id
1 'polypeptide(L)'
;MEFLGMTPEEVREHAQRMRDAQRLLEERRGVLEARVLSSEEIWRGTDAERFRDRWSAEVSPQWQQALARLDAAADTAETEADEQDSASDGGGGGTPGGQGRSEGDDEMVVAKGEPGDGVAGDERLDSKVQTAWHTMEEDEKKKVLQAMYDEEMEKYGLEPVELVFESDLQAAGEWRPDERVIALSDSEQSLSNAHMLLVPVHEVRHAAQWDFVDQTEPGRWDWLPFVDSKAEEYESIEEEHGVTREEIEDWRENGRPGEYIGWREDPEAYEAQPVEFDAREQEDVVAKSMTLEDMNRLQRKAGVPETRVS
;
A
#
# COMPACT_ATOMS: atom_id res chain seq x y z
N MET A 1 20.15 22.81 -3.53
CA MET A 1 19.80 21.39 -3.38
C MET A 1 19.98 21.11 -1.90
N GLU A 2 18.88 21.05 -1.17
CA GLU A 2 18.91 20.76 0.26
C GLU A 2 19.11 19.25 0.39
N PHE A 3 20.05 18.81 1.22
CA PHE A 3 20.33 17.40 1.43
C PHE A 3 19.21 16.85 2.33
N LEU A 4 18.31 16.07 1.77
CA LEU A 4 17.19 15.39 2.46
C LEU A 4 17.62 14.02 3.00
N GLY A 5 18.83 13.90 3.52
CA GLY A 5 19.35 12.67 4.10
C GLY A 5 19.68 12.85 5.58
N MET A 6 19.79 11.75 6.31
CA MET A 6 20.28 11.75 7.68
C MET A 6 21.74 12.23 7.69
N THR A 7 22.11 13.01 8.72
CA THR A 7 23.51 13.35 8.92
C THR A 7 24.33 12.14 9.36
N PRO A 8 25.66 12.08 9.14
CA PRO A 8 26.49 10.99 9.62
C PRO A 8 26.33 10.69 11.12
N GLU A 9 26.11 11.73 11.93
CA GLU A 9 25.84 11.60 13.35
C GLU A 9 24.52 10.87 13.62
N GLU A 10 23.44 11.23 12.92
CA GLU A 10 22.13 10.58 13.05
C GLU A 10 22.19 9.11 12.60
N VAL A 11 22.95 8.81 11.54
CA VAL A 11 23.18 7.43 11.07
C VAL A 11 23.92 6.63 12.13
N ARG A 12 24.96 7.18 12.77
CA ARG A 12 25.68 6.50 13.87
C ARG A 12 24.80 6.29 15.09
N GLU A 13 23.94 7.25 15.46
CA GLU A 13 22.96 7.06 16.52
C GLU A 13 21.97 5.96 16.21
N HIS A 14 21.56 5.84 14.94
CA HIS A 14 20.69 4.78 14.50
C HIS A 14 21.38 3.41 14.57
N ALA A 15 22.62 3.31 14.10
CA ALA A 15 23.45 2.11 14.23
C ALA A 15 23.62 1.69 15.71
N GLN A 16 23.82 2.66 16.61
CA GLN A 16 23.92 2.38 18.05
C GLN A 16 22.60 1.84 18.61
N ARG A 17 21.45 2.40 18.20
CA ARG A 17 20.11 1.89 18.59
C ARG A 17 19.88 0.47 18.10
N MET A 18 20.33 0.14 16.89
CA MET A 18 20.25 -1.24 16.37
C MET A 18 21.07 -2.23 17.22
N ARG A 19 22.27 -1.85 17.64
CA ARG A 19 23.11 -2.68 18.52
C ARG A 19 22.51 -2.84 19.93
N ASP A 20 21.88 -1.79 20.45
CA ASP A 20 21.23 -1.84 21.75
C ASP A 20 19.99 -2.78 21.70
N ALA A 21 19.22 -2.69 20.63
CA ALA A 21 18.10 -3.60 20.37
C ALA A 21 18.59 -5.05 20.18
N GLN A 22 19.65 -5.27 19.41
CA GLN A 22 20.25 -6.58 19.19
C GLN A 22 20.67 -7.22 20.52
N ARG A 23 21.35 -6.49 21.42
CA ARG A 23 21.74 -7.00 22.73
C ARG A 23 20.53 -7.35 23.61
N LEU A 24 19.49 -6.51 23.61
CA LEU A 24 18.25 -6.78 24.35
C LEU A 24 17.56 -8.05 23.83
N LEU A 25 17.47 -8.20 22.52
CA LEU A 25 16.84 -9.36 21.88
C LEU A 25 17.63 -10.65 22.15
N GLU A 26 18.97 -10.60 22.15
CA GLU A 26 19.81 -11.74 22.51
C GLU A 26 19.61 -12.16 23.97
N GLU A 27 19.52 -11.21 24.89
CA GLU A 27 19.17 -11.50 26.29
C GLU A 27 17.81 -12.19 26.41
N ARG A 28 16.80 -11.67 25.71
CA ARG A 28 15.45 -12.24 25.70
C ARG A 28 15.41 -13.64 25.10
N ARG A 29 16.14 -13.86 24.00
CA ARG A 29 16.31 -15.18 23.40
C ARG A 29 16.87 -16.17 24.39
N GLY A 30 17.94 -15.81 25.10
CA GLY A 30 18.54 -16.66 26.12
C GLY A 30 17.59 -17.05 27.26
N VAL A 31 16.77 -16.09 27.71
CA VAL A 31 15.73 -16.36 28.73
C VAL A 31 14.66 -17.32 28.21
N LEU A 32 14.22 -17.14 26.96
CA LEU A 32 13.21 -18.02 26.33
C LEU A 32 13.77 -19.42 26.12
N GLU A 33 14.98 -19.54 25.58
CA GLU A 33 15.64 -20.82 25.37
C GLU A 33 15.75 -21.61 26.69
N ALA A 34 16.19 -20.96 27.76
CA ALA A 34 16.24 -21.58 29.08
C ALA A 34 14.85 -22.07 29.55
N ARG A 35 13.78 -21.28 29.31
CA ARG A 35 12.40 -21.67 29.65
C ARG A 35 11.89 -22.83 28.81
N VAL A 36 12.18 -22.83 27.49
CA VAL A 36 11.78 -23.92 26.59
C VAL A 36 12.45 -25.22 27.02
N LEU A 37 13.75 -25.19 27.31
CA LEU A 37 14.49 -26.37 27.75
C LEU A 37 14.01 -26.86 29.11
N SER A 38 13.75 -25.96 30.09
CA SER A 38 13.23 -26.33 31.40
C SER A 38 11.75 -26.75 31.42
N SER A 39 11.03 -26.54 30.33
CA SER A 39 9.62 -26.93 30.20
C SER A 39 9.38 -28.44 30.33
N GLU A 40 10.42 -29.28 30.17
CA GLU A 40 10.35 -30.73 30.35
C GLU A 40 9.87 -31.15 31.74
N GLU A 41 10.11 -30.33 32.74
CA GLU A 41 9.67 -30.61 34.11
C GLU A 41 8.15 -30.53 34.30
N ILE A 42 7.50 -29.65 33.55
CA ILE A 42 6.07 -29.32 33.68
C ILE A 42 5.20 -29.76 32.48
N TRP A 43 5.82 -29.95 31.30
CA TRP A 43 5.13 -30.32 30.10
C TRP A 43 5.82 -31.49 29.38
N ARG A 44 5.15 -32.65 29.38
CA ARG A 44 5.65 -33.93 28.87
C ARG A 44 4.72 -34.50 27.81
N GLY A 45 5.29 -35.31 26.93
CA GLY A 45 4.56 -35.99 25.84
C GLY A 45 5.03 -35.55 24.47
N THR A 46 4.50 -36.23 23.45
CA THR A 46 4.95 -36.08 22.07
C THR A 46 4.86 -34.64 21.53
N ASP A 47 3.85 -33.91 21.94
CA ASP A 47 3.68 -32.51 21.49
C ASP A 47 4.70 -31.58 22.14
N ALA A 48 5.02 -31.80 23.41
CA ALA A 48 6.06 -31.07 24.11
C ALA A 48 7.47 -31.36 23.54
N GLU A 49 7.72 -32.62 23.15
CA GLU A 49 8.95 -33.01 22.47
C GLU A 49 9.06 -32.35 21.10
N ARG A 50 8.00 -32.41 20.27
CA ARG A 50 7.97 -31.74 18.96
C ARG A 50 8.17 -30.23 19.08
N PHE A 51 7.59 -29.59 20.08
CA PHE A 51 7.79 -28.16 20.31
C PHE A 51 9.26 -27.83 20.61
N ARG A 52 9.90 -28.57 21.51
CA ARG A 52 11.32 -28.36 21.83
C ARG A 52 12.25 -28.66 20.65
N ASP A 53 11.93 -29.70 19.90
CA ASP A 53 12.67 -30.05 18.69
C ASP A 53 12.57 -28.95 17.63
N ARG A 54 11.36 -28.42 17.39
CA ARG A 54 11.13 -27.31 16.48
C ARG A 54 11.83 -26.04 16.95
N TRP A 55 11.76 -25.74 18.24
CA TRP A 55 12.50 -24.62 18.81
C TRP A 55 13.98 -24.69 18.48
N SER A 56 14.61 -25.82 18.77
CA SER A 56 16.05 -26.01 18.60
C SER A 56 16.49 -26.10 17.14
N ALA A 57 15.67 -26.72 16.30
CA ALA A 57 16.02 -26.97 14.89
C ALA A 57 15.67 -25.79 13.96
N GLU A 58 14.64 -25.04 14.25
CA GLU A 58 14.09 -24.01 13.36
C GLU A 58 14.12 -22.61 14.00
N VAL A 59 13.50 -22.43 15.17
CA VAL A 59 13.25 -21.12 15.74
C VAL A 59 14.52 -20.46 16.27
N SER A 60 15.31 -21.16 17.09
CA SER A 60 16.55 -20.60 17.67
C SER A 60 17.59 -20.22 16.61
N PRO A 61 17.82 -21.02 15.55
CA PRO A 61 18.69 -20.62 14.45
C PRO A 61 18.18 -19.42 13.63
N GLN A 62 16.87 -19.32 13.36
CA GLN A 62 16.28 -18.18 12.65
C GLN A 62 16.45 -16.90 13.46
N TRP A 63 16.22 -16.96 14.77
CA TRP A 63 16.45 -15.82 15.65
C TRP A 63 17.91 -15.37 15.63
N GLN A 64 18.86 -16.31 15.72
CA GLN A 64 20.29 -16.00 15.62
C GLN A 64 20.63 -15.33 14.28
N GLN A 65 20.01 -15.80 13.19
CA GLN A 65 20.22 -15.21 11.88
C GLN A 65 19.66 -13.77 11.80
N ALA A 66 18.50 -13.52 12.39
CA ALA A 66 17.92 -12.18 12.46
C ALA A 66 18.80 -11.22 13.27
N LEU A 67 19.31 -11.65 14.41
CA LEU A 67 20.25 -10.86 15.21
C LEU A 67 21.55 -10.55 14.46
N ALA A 68 22.08 -11.52 13.71
CA ALA A 68 23.27 -11.31 12.90
C ALA A 68 23.04 -10.32 11.75
N ARG A 69 21.83 -10.32 11.16
CA ARG A 69 21.44 -9.32 10.14
C ARG A 69 21.34 -7.91 10.73
N LEU A 70 20.79 -7.78 11.93
CA LEU A 70 20.68 -6.49 12.62
C LEU A 70 22.07 -5.92 12.94
N ASP A 71 23.00 -6.77 13.39
CA ASP A 71 24.39 -6.38 13.64
C ASP A 71 25.09 -5.95 12.35
N ALA A 72 24.93 -6.72 11.27
CA ALA A 72 25.50 -6.37 9.96
C ALA A 72 24.91 -5.06 9.40
N ALA A 73 23.62 -4.78 9.62
CA ALA A 73 22.98 -3.55 9.22
C ALA A 73 23.56 -2.35 10.00
N ALA A 74 23.81 -2.51 11.29
CA ALA A 74 24.46 -1.49 12.10
C ALA A 74 25.90 -1.19 11.64
N ASP A 75 26.66 -2.23 11.29
CA ASP A 75 28.02 -2.07 10.77
C ASP A 75 28.02 -1.38 9.38
N THR A 76 27.06 -1.71 8.54
CA THR A 76 26.87 -1.05 7.23
C THR A 76 26.59 0.44 7.42
N ALA A 77 25.64 0.78 8.29
CA ALA A 77 25.28 2.16 8.58
C ALA A 77 26.47 2.99 9.11
N GLU A 78 27.29 2.44 10.00
CA GLU A 78 28.52 3.12 10.46
C GLU A 78 29.54 3.32 9.32
N THR A 79 29.71 2.31 8.46
CA THR A 79 30.61 2.40 7.33
C THR A 79 30.19 3.50 6.35
N GLU A 80 28.91 3.58 6.04
CA GLU A 80 28.33 4.63 5.19
C GLU A 80 28.49 6.02 5.81
N ALA A 81 28.29 6.15 7.13
CA ALA A 81 28.52 7.42 7.83
C ALA A 81 30.00 7.86 7.76
N ASP A 82 30.95 6.94 7.90
CA ASP A 82 32.38 7.23 7.82
C ASP A 82 32.82 7.58 6.40
N GLU A 83 32.25 6.94 5.38
CA GLU A 83 32.47 7.26 3.97
C GLU A 83 31.94 8.67 3.64
N GLN A 84 30.78 9.04 4.17
CA GLN A 84 30.18 10.34 3.96
C GLN A 84 30.99 11.47 4.63
N ASP A 85 31.50 11.26 5.84
CA ASP A 85 32.42 12.20 6.50
C ASP A 85 33.72 12.38 5.70
N SER A 86 34.27 11.25 5.22
CA SER A 86 35.50 11.27 4.42
C SER A 86 35.32 12.00 3.09
N ALA A 87 34.14 11.88 2.46
CA ALA A 87 33.78 12.59 1.23
C ALA A 87 33.56 14.09 1.47
N SER A 88 33.05 14.46 2.64
CA SER A 88 32.80 15.85 3.05
C SER A 88 34.09 16.62 3.41
N ASP A 89 35.09 15.95 3.99
CA ASP A 89 36.38 16.52 4.32
C ASP A 89 37.28 16.81 3.08
N GLY A 90 36.96 16.14 1.95
CA GLY A 90 37.69 16.27 0.68
C GLY A 90 37.24 17.40 -0.25
N GLY A 91 36.17 18.12 0.04
CA GLY A 91 35.55 19.11 -0.86
C GLY A 91 35.24 20.44 -0.19
N GLY A 92 36.17 21.37 -0.17
CA GLY A 92 35.95 22.72 0.29
C GLY A 92 35.11 23.58 -0.66
N GLY A 93 34.06 24.20 -0.14
CA GLY A 93 33.52 25.46 -0.64
C GLY A 93 32.07 25.45 -1.17
N GLY A 94 31.18 26.07 -0.42
CA GLY A 94 29.90 26.56 -0.92
C GLY A 94 28.79 26.63 0.13
N THR A 95 28.71 27.80 0.77
CA THR A 95 27.81 28.17 1.87
C THR A 95 26.38 28.48 1.39
N PRO A 96 25.48 28.71 2.33
CA PRO A 96 24.14 28.10 2.43
C PRO A 96 23.00 29.13 2.26
N GLY A 97 21.80 28.66 2.27
CA GLY A 97 20.62 29.50 2.45
C GLY A 97 19.40 28.58 2.42
N GLY A 98 18.74 28.43 3.39
CA GLY A 98 17.89 29.17 4.22
C GLY A 98 16.51 28.55 4.31
N GLN A 99 16.15 28.08 5.49
CA GLN A 99 14.82 28.09 6.13
C GLN A 99 13.57 27.69 5.36
N GLY A 100 12.90 26.68 5.94
CA GLY A 100 11.50 26.41 5.75
C GLY A 100 11.08 25.15 6.51
N ARG A 101 11.02 25.22 7.86
CA ARG A 101 10.27 24.25 8.65
C ARG A 101 8.81 24.47 8.36
N SER A 102 8.14 23.48 7.79
CA SER A 102 6.72 23.28 7.90
C SER A 102 6.53 22.09 8.85
N GLU A 103 6.05 22.37 10.03
CA GLU A 103 5.40 21.38 10.87
C GLU A 103 4.17 20.93 10.10
N GLY A 104 4.19 19.73 9.57
CA GLY A 104 3.05 19.06 8.96
C GLY A 104 2.67 17.90 9.86
N ASP A 105 1.43 17.91 10.26
CA ASP A 105 0.76 16.89 11.04
C ASP A 105 1.03 15.50 10.47
N ASP A 106 1.14 14.48 11.35
CA ASP A 106 1.22 13.06 11.03
C ASP A 106 -0.14 12.58 10.45
N GLU A 107 -0.49 13.06 9.26
CA GLU A 107 -1.59 12.53 8.47
C GLU A 107 -1.04 11.48 7.51
N MET A 108 -1.59 10.28 7.62
CA MET A 108 -1.36 9.19 6.70
C MET A 108 -1.68 9.66 5.27
N VAL A 109 -0.73 9.53 4.37
CA VAL A 109 -0.81 10.13 3.04
C VAL A 109 -1.87 9.41 2.22
N VAL A 110 -2.86 10.16 1.79
CA VAL A 110 -3.96 9.72 0.93
C VAL A 110 -3.43 9.51 -0.48
N ALA A 111 -3.75 8.36 -1.08
CA ALA A 111 -3.52 8.12 -2.50
C ALA A 111 -4.35 9.15 -3.30
N LYS A 112 -3.68 10.09 -3.95
CA LYS A 112 -4.30 11.09 -4.82
C LYS A 112 -4.15 10.65 -6.25
N GLY A 113 -5.28 10.28 -6.86
CA GLY A 113 -5.36 9.88 -8.26
C GLY A 113 -4.74 10.90 -9.22
N GLU A 114 -4.45 10.46 -10.43
CA GLU A 114 -3.83 11.29 -11.48
C GLU A 114 -4.70 12.51 -11.84
N PRO A 115 -4.09 13.66 -12.13
CA PRO A 115 -4.78 14.73 -12.83
C PRO A 115 -5.24 14.19 -14.19
N GLY A 116 -6.55 14.21 -14.45
CA GLY A 116 -7.10 13.71 -15.71
C GLY A 116 -6.35 14.29 -16.90
N ASP A 117 -5.54 13.48 -17.57
CA ASP A 117 -4.93 13.83 -18.83
C ASP A 117 -6.05 14.11 -19.81
N GLY A 118 -6.03 15.27 -20.45
CA GLY A 118 -7.06 15.73 -21.39
C GLY A 118 -7.13 14.93 -22.70
N VAL A 119 -6.94 13.63 -22.64
CA VAL A 119 -7.10 12.68 -23.73
C VAL A 119 -8.56 12.27 -23.79
N ALA A 120 -9.21 12.48 -24.90
CA ALA A 120 -10.65 12.28 -25.09
C ALA A 120 -11.11 10.81 -25.07
N GLY A 121 -10.25 9.86 -24.66
CA GLY A 121 -10.56 8.44 -24.56
C GLY A 121 -9.43 7.66 -23.91
N ASP A 122 -9.70 6.44 -23.50
CA ASP A 122 -8.72 5.49 -22.99
C ASP A 122 -8.50 4.37 -24.02
N GLU A 123 -7.31 4.27 -24.60
CA GLU A 123 -6.98 3.29 -25.65
C GLU A 123 -7.11 1.83 -25.18
N ARG A 124 -7.13 1.60 -23.86
CA ARG A 124 -7.34 0.26 -23.28
C ARG A 124 -8.79 -0.21 -23.41
N LEU A 125 -9.75 0.72 -23.45
CA LEU A 125 -11.19 0.43 -23.55
C LEU A 125 -11.61 0.14 -24.99
N ASP A 126 -12.51 -0.84 -25.16
CA ASP A 126 -13.14 -1.11 -26.47
C ASP A 126 -13.84 0.15 -27.01
N SER A 127 -13.69 0.40 -28.31
CA SER A 127 -14.21 1.60 -28.98
C SER A 127 -15.74 1.76 -28.85
N LYS A 128 -16.47 0.65 -28.72
CA LYS A 128 -17.93 0.68 -28.50
C LYS A 128 -18.28 1.08 -27.07
N VAL A 129 -17.45 0.70 -26.10
CA VAL A 129 -17.59 1.16 -24.70
C VAL A 129 -17.37 2.67 -24.65
N GLN A 130 -16.31 3.16 -25.27
CA GLN A 130 -16.04 4.59 -25.36
C GLN A 130 -17.18 5.36 -26.06
N THR A 131 -17.70 4.80 -27.17
CA THR A 131 -18.86 5.39 -27.86
C THR A 131 -20.08 5.44 -26.95
N ALA A 132 -20.35 4.37 -26.19
CA ALA A 132 -21.46 4.34 -25.24
C ALA A 132 -21.29 5.42 -24.15
N TRP A 133 -20.07 5.57 -23.61
CA TRP A 133 -19.76 6.63 -22.65
C TRP A 133 -20.03 8.04 -23.19
N HIS A 134 -19.55 8.33 -24.40
CA HIS A 134 -19.71 9.65 -25.01
C HIS A 134 -21.14 10.00 -25.43
N THR A 135 -22.03 9.01 -25.54
CA THR A 135 -23.45 9.26 -25.86
C THR A 135 -24.32 9.55 -24.65
N MET A 136 -23.80 9.37 -23.43
CA MET A 136 -24.53 9.63 -22.19
C MET A 136 -24.43 11.10 -21.77
N GLU A 137 -25.49 11.59 -21.15
CA GLU A 137 -25.49 12.88 -20.45
C GLU A 137 -24.71 12.74 -19.12
N GLU A 138 -24.24 13.88 -18.57
CA GLU A 138 -23.42 13.87 -17.35
C GLU A 138 -24.09 13.16 -16.15
N ASP A 139 -25.38 13.38 -15.93
CA ASP A 139 -26.15 12.71 -14.88
C ASP A 139 -26.26 11.19 -15.10
N GLU A 140 -26.26 10.76 -16.35
CA GLU A 140 -26.26 9.34 -16.71
C GLU A 140 -24.90 8.70 -16.45
N LYS A 141 -23.81 9.42 -16.79
CA LYS A 141 -22.44 9.01 -16.49
C LYS A 141 -22.22 8.82 -14.99
N LYS A 142 -22.65 9.77 -14.15
CA LYS A 142 -22.55 9.64 -12.68
C LYS A 142 -23.28 8.39 -12.16
N LYS A 143 -24.45 8.10 -12.68
CA LYS A 143 -25.18 6.88 -12.30
C LYS A 143 -24.46 5.59 -12.72
N VAL A 144 -23.82 5.60 -13.89
CA VAL A 144 -23.01 4.47 -14.36
C VAL A 144 -21.75 4.31 -13.52
N LEU A 145 -21.07 5.41 -13.13
CA LEU A 145 -19.96 5.38 -12.19
C LEU A 145 -20.38 4.83 -10.82
N GLN A 146 -21.55 5.22 -10.31
CA GLN A 146 -22.10 4.65 -9.09
C GLN A 146 -22.35 3.12 -9.24
N ALA A 147 -22.89 2.69 -10.38
CA ALA A 147 -23.13 1.27 -10.63
C ALA A 147 -21.82 0.45 -10.72
N MET A 148 -20.76 1.02 -11.31
CA MET A 148 -19.42 0.43 -11.35
C MET A 148 -18.83 0.34 -9.94
N TYR A 149 -18.88 1.45 -9.20
CA TYR A 149 -18.45 1.48 -7.81
C TYR A 149 -19.15 0.41 -6.96
N ASP A 150 -20.47 0.29 -7.06
CA ASP A 150 -21.24 -0.71 -6.31
C ASP A 150 -20.81 -2.17 -6.66
N GLU A 151 -20.42 -2.42 -7.92
CA GLU A 151 -19.94 -3.74 -8.34
C GLU A 151 -18.54 -4.04 -7.80
N GLU A 152 -17.64 -3.06 -7.83
CA GLU A 152 -16.29 -3.23 -7.29
C GLU A 152 -16.30 -3.37 -5.76
N MET A 153 -17.13 -2.60 -5.05
CA MET A 153 -17.31 -2.76 -3.60
C MET A 153 -17.82 -4.17 -3.23
N GLU A 154 -18.80 -4.68 -3.99
CA GLU A 154 -19.34 -6.04 -3.78
C GLU A 154 -18.27 -7.12 -4.04
N LYS A 155 -17.44 -6.93 -5.07
CA LYS A 155 -16.34 -7.84 -5.44
C LYS A 155 -15.36 -8.08 -4.29
N TYR A 156 -15.04 -7.05 -3.52
CA TYR A 156 -14.11 -7.14 -2.39
C TYR A 156 -14.83 -7.34 -1.05
N GLY A 157 -16.15 -7.35 -1.02
CA GLY A 157 -16.93 -7.51 0.22
C GLY A 157 -16.70 -6.39 1.24
N LEU A 158 -16.34 -5.20 0.77
CA LEU A 158 -16.00 -4.08 1.63
C LEU A 158 -17.22 -3.53 2.40
N GLU A 159 -16.96 -3.09 3.64
CA GLU A 159 -17.94 -2.29 4.37
C GLU A 159 -18.31 -1.03 3.57
N PRO A 160 -19.58 -0.58 3.62
CA PRO A 160 -20.02 0.57 2.83
C PRO A 160 -19.15 1.81 3.04
N VAL A 161 -18.66 2.36 1.94
CA VAL A 161 -17.91 3.59 1.83
C VAL A 161 -18.78 4.60 1.11
N GLU A 162 -18.72 5.88 1.44
CA GLU A 162 -19.49 6.91 0.75
C GLU A 162 -18.82 7.25 -0.59
N LEU A 163 -19.60 7.27 -1.68
CA LEU A 163 -19.17 7.82 -2.97
C LEU A 163 -19.68 9.24 -3.12
N VAL A 164 -18.79 10.20 -3.34
CA VAL A 164 -19.13 11.61 -3.57
C VAL A 164 -18.60 12.10 -4.92
N PHE A 165 -19.28 13.10 -5.49
CA PHE A 165 -18.85 13.74 -6.73
C PHE A 165 -18.46 15.19 -6.45
N GLU A 166 -17.24 15.59 -6.85
CA GLU A 166 -16.66 16.90 -6.57
C GLU A 166 -16.13 17.53 -7.86
N SER A 167 -16.60 18.73 -8.19
CA SER A 167 -16.22 19.43 -9.43
C SER A 167 -14.87 20.13 -9.36
N ASP A 168 -14.36 20.37 -8.16
CA ASP A 168 -13.07 21.02 -7.89
C ASP A 168 -11.95 20.03 -7.51
N LEU A 169 -12.23 18.73 -7.56
CA LEU A 169 -11.24 17.69 -7.35
C LEU A 169 -10.12 17.81 -8.40
N GLN A 170 -8.87 17.85 -7.93
CA GLN A 170 -7.70 18.02 -8.81
C GLN A 170 -7.26 16.72 -9.50
N ALA A 171 -7.79 15.60 -9.03
CA ALA A 171 -7.58 14.26 -9.55
C ALA A 171 -8.85 13.72 -10.21
N ALA A 172 -8.78 12.62 -10.94
CA ALA A 172 -9.95 11.93 -11.47
C ALA A 172 -10.77 11.24 -10.36
N GLY A 173 -10.09 10.70 -9.37
CA GLY A 173 -10.62 10.12 -8.14
C GLY A 173 -9.68 10.32 -6.97
N GLU A 174 -10.14 10.00 -5.76
CA GLU A 174 -9.37 10.06 -4.52
C GLU A 174 -10.03 9.19 -3.46
N TRP A 175 -9.31 8.19 -2.94
CA TRP A 175 -9.68 7.49 -1.72
C TRP A 175 -9.24 8.29 -0.49
N ARG A 176 -10.16 8.55 0.44
CA ARG A 176 -9.91 9.25 1.71
C ARG A 176 -10.16 8.29 2.88
N PRO A 177 -9.13 7.61 3.38
CA PRO A 177 -9.29 6.57 4.40
C PRO A 177 -9.88 7.10 5.71
N ASP A 178 -9.44 8.27 6.19
CA ASP A 178 -9.92 8.85 7.44
C ASP A 178 -11.41 9.21 7.43
N GLU A 179 -11.90 9.65 6.28
CA GLU A 179 -13.31 9.98 6.07
C GLU A 179 -14.14 8.78 5.63
N ARG A 180 -13.49 7.69 5.18
CA ARG A 180 -14.06 6.54 4.50
C ARG A 180 -14.93 6.98 3.30
N VAL A 181 -14.35 7.82 2.45
CA VAL A 181 -15.00 8.39 1.28
C VAL A 181 -14.17 8.13 0.03
N ILE A 182 -14.84 7.76 -1.06
CA ILE A 182 -14.27 7.83 -2.41
C ILE A 182 -14.86 9.04 -3.09
N ALA A 183 -14.01 10.01 -3.47
CA ALA A 183 -14.38 11.16 -4.23
C ALA A 183 -14.06 10.95 -5.71
N LEU A 184 -15.00 11.25 -6.61
CA LEU A 184 -14.79 11.25 -8.05
C LEU A 184 -15.01 12.66 -8.61
N SER A 185 -14.16 13.04 -9.56
CA SER A 185 -14.32 14.32 -10.26
C SER A 185 -15.55 14.28 -11.16
N ASP A 186 -16.46 15.25 -10.99
CA ASP A 186 -17.59 15.46 -11.89
C ASP A 186 -17.43 16.71 -12.76
N SER A 187 -16.19 17.20 -12.90
CA SER A 187 -15.90 18.28 -13.85
C SER A 187 -16.23 17.85 -15.28
N GLU A 188 -16.65 18.80 -16.12
CA GLU A 188 -16.93 18.54 -17.55
C GLU A 188 -15.71 17.87 -18.24
N GLN A 189 -14.49 18.30 -17.90
CA GLN A 189 -13.26 17.74 -18.44
C GLN A 189 -13.12 16.27 -18.07
N SER A 190 -13.31 15.89 -16.82
CA SER A 190 -13.22 14.53 -16.34
C SER A 190 -14.31 13.66 -16.96
N LEU A 191 -15.56 14.06 -16.91
CA LEU A 191 -16.68 13.31 -17.47
C LEU A 191 -16.66 13.21 -19.00
N SER A 192 -15.91 14.09 -19.69
CA SER A 192 -15.69 13.95 -21.14
C SER A 192 -14.74 12.79 -21.49
N ASN A 193 -13.96 12.27 -20.57
CA ASN A 193 -13.01 11.19 -20.80
C ASN A 193 -13.61 9.83 -20.41
N ALA A 194 -13.55 8.84 -21.30
CA ALA A 194 -14.03 7.48 -21.02
C ALA A 194 -13.19 6.75 -19.94
N HIS A 195 -11.96 7.21 -19.68
CA HIS A 195 -11.13 6.74 -18.57
C HIS A 195 -11.86 6.80 -17.22
N MET A 196 -12.78 7.74 -17.04
CA MET A 196 -13.59 7.85 -15.82
C MET A 196 -14.32 6.56 -15.44
N LEU A 197 -14.61 5.65 -16.40
CA LEU A 197 -15.18 4.34 -16.11
C LEU A 197 -14.25 3.46 -15.25
N LEU A 198 -12.94 3.69 -15.31
CA LEU A 198 -11.93 2.91 -14.60
C LEU A 198 -11.58 3.50 -13.24
N VAL A 199 -11.87 4.77 -13.02
CA VAL A 199 -11.55 5.46 -11.75
C VAL A 199 -12.22 4.80 -10.53
N PRO A 200 -13.50 4.39 -10.55
CA PRO A 200 -14.07 3.62 -9.44
C PRO A 200 -13.34 2.31 -9.15
N VAL A 201 -12.80 1.64 -10.19
CA VAL A 201 -12.00 0.41 -10.02
C VAL A 201 -10.72 0.71 -9.25
N HIS A 202 -10.04 1.79 -9.61
CA HIS A 202 -8.82 2.26 -8.98
C HIS A 202 -9.05 2.61 -7.51
N GLU A 203 -10.00 3.50 -7.23
CA GLU A 203 -10.22 4.00 -5.87
C GLU A 203 -10.80 2.92 -4.93
N VAL A 204 -11.66 2.03 -5.44
CA VAL A 204 -12.13 0.88 -4.65
C VAL A 204 -10.98 -0.11 -4.39
N ARG A 205 -10.03 -0.25 -5.32
CA ARG A 205 -8.85 -1.07 -5.06
C ARG A 205 -8.02 -0.51 -3.91
N HIS A 206 -7.83 0.81 -3.83
CA HIS A 206 -7.18 1.43 -2.67
C HIS A 206 -7.96 1.19 -1.37
N ALA A 207 -9.28 1.30 -1.40
CA ALA A 207 -10.09 0.97 -0.22
C ALA A 207 -9.92 -0.50 0.20
N ALA A 208 -9.82 -1.44 -0.75
CA ALA A 208 -9.56 -2.85 -0.48
C ALA A 208 -8.15 -3.09 0.08
N GLN A 209 -7.11 -2.45 -0.48
CA GLN A 209 -5.75 -2.52 0.05
C GLN A 209 -5.70 -2.09 1.51
N TRP A 210 -6.37 -0.98 1.84
CA TRP A 210 -6.49 -0.49 3.22
C TRP A 210 -7.18 -1.48 4.13
N ASP A 211 -8.29 -2.04 3.69
CA ASP A 211 -9.07 -3.01 4.46
C ASP A 211 -8.25 -4.30 4.72
N PHE A 212 -7.52 -4.80 3.72
CA PHE A 212 -6.64 -5.96 3.88
C PHE A 212 -5.45 -5.69 4.79
N VAL A 213 -4.85 -4.50 4.71
CA VAL A 213 -3.79 -4.06 5.63
C VAL A 213 -4.32 -3.98 7.06
N ASP A 214 -5.51 -3.42 7.27
CA ASP A 214 -6.14 -3.29 8.60
C ASP A 214 -6.51 -4.67 9.19
N GLN A 215 -7.13 -5.55 8.40
CA GLN A 215 -7.45 -6.92 8.82
C GLN A 215 -6.23 -7.72 9.26
N THR A 216 -5.10 -7.48 8.61
CA THR A 216 -3.83 -8.17 8.86
C THR A 216 -2.87 -7.37 9.76
N GLU A 217 -3.35 -6.33 10.45
CA GLU A 217 -2.55 -5.54 11.40
C GLU A 217 -1.87 -6.46 12.43
N PRO A 218 -0.54 -6.43 12.52
CA PRO A 218 0.19 -7.35 13.39
C PRO A 218 -0.25 -7.26 14.85
N GLY A 219 -0.49 -8.40 15.45
CA GLY A 219 -0.80 -8.48 16.86
C GLY A 219 0.38 -8.07 17.75
N ARG A 220 0.07 -7.69 19.01
CA ARG A 220 1.07 -7.25 19.98
C ARG A 220 2.29 -8.17 20.14
N TRP A 221 2.14 -9.45 19.77
CA TRP A 221 3.15 -10.49 19.96
C TRP A 221 3.76 -11.01 18.65
N ASP A 222 3.36 -10.48 17.48
CA ASP A 222 3.80 -10.95 16.17
C ASP A 222 5.28 -10.61 15.88
N TRP A 223 5.90 -9.77 16.70
CA TRP A 223 7.35 -9.61 16.71
C TRP A 223 8.10 -10.89 17.15
N LEU A 224 7.41 -11.88 17.71
CA LEU A 224 7.99 -13.17 18.06
C LEU A 224 7.98 -14.10 16.83
N PRO A 225 9.11 -14.73 16.47
CA PRO A 225 9.25 -15.47 15.20
C PRO A 225 8.39 -16.74 15.08
N PHE A 226 7.59 -17.06 16.08
CA PHE A 226 6.69 -18.23 16.11
C PHE A 226 5.24 -17.82 16.40
N VAL A 227 4.96 -16.55 16.47
CA VAL A 227 3.61 -16.00 16.61
C VAL A 227 3.26 -15.32 15.30
N ASP A 228 2.24 -15.81 14.65
CA ASP A 228 1.61 -15.18 13.50
C ASP A 228 0.12 -15.16 13.82
N SER A 229 -0.31 -14.08 14.48
CA SER A 229 -1.68 -13.96 14.95
C SER A 229 -2.67 -13.72 13.80
N LYS A 230 -2.16 -13.48 12.60
CA LYS A 230 -2.92 -13.09 11.42
C LYS A 230 -2.79 -14.09 10.24
N ALA A 231 -2.23 -15.27 10.48
CA ALA A 231 -2.04 -16.28 9.46
C ALA A 231 -3.34 -16.68 8.76
N GLU A 232 -4.44 -16.82 9.53
CA GLU A 232 -5.77 -17.21 9.00
C GLU A 232 -6.36 -16.08 8.14
N GLU A 233 -6.18 -14.82 8.51
CA GLU A 233 -6.64 -13.66 7.75
C GLU A 233 -5.88 -13.54 6.42
N TYR A 234 -4.55 -13.71 6.42
CA TYR A 234 -3.75 -13.73 5.18
C TYR A 234 -4.20 -14.86 4.24
N GLU A 235 -4.41 -16.08 4.79
CA GLU A 235 -4.86 -17.24 4.00
C GLU A 235 -6.25 -16.99 3.39
N SER A 236 -7.18 -16.39 4.17
CA SER A 236 -8.51 -16.05 3.69
C SER A 236 -8.49 -15.03 2.56
N ILE A 237 -7.70 -13.96 2.72
CA ILE A 237 -7.56 -12.92 1.68
C ILE A 237 -6.94 -13.51 0.40
N GLU A 238 -5.93 -14.37 0.52
CA GLU A 238 -5.31 -15.03 -0.63
C GLU A 238 -6.30 -15.97 -1.34
N GLU A 239 -7.08 -16.75 -0.60
CA GLU A 239 -8.08 -17.65 -1.18
C GLU A 239 -9.23 -16.90 -1.85
N GLU A 240 -9.73 -15.83 -1.26
CA GLU A 240 -10.91 -15.10 -1.75
C GLU A 240 -10.57 -14.08 -2.84
N HIS A 241 -9.42 -13.41 -2.74
CA HIS A 241 -9.07 -12.27 -3.58
C HIS A 241 -7.80 -12.46 -4.41
N GLY A 242 -7.05 -13.55 -4.18
CA GLY A 242 -5.80 -13.84 -4.86
C GLY A 242 -4.65 -12.90 -4.47
N VAL A 243 -4.80 -12.19 -3.35
CA VAL A 243 -3.81 -11.23 -2.84
C VAL A 243 -2.90 -11.93 -1.87
N THR A 244 -1.61 -11.93 -2.14
CA THR A 244 -0.61 -12.60 -1.34
C THR A 244 -0.22 -11.80 -0.10
N ARG A 245 0.31 -12.48 0.90
CA ARG A 245 0.88 -11.82 2.08
C ARG A 245 1.97 -10.81 1.72
N GLU A 246 2.82 -11.11 0.74
CA GLU A 246 3.91 -10.23 0.30
C GLU A 246 3.34 -8.89 -0.22
N GLU A 247 2.31 -8.94 -1.04
CA GLU A 247 1.65 -7.73 -1.55
C GLU A 247 1.04 -6.89 -0.41
N ILE A 248 0.38 -7.51 0.57
CA ILE A 248 -0.20 -6.79 1.71
C ILE A 248 0.90 -6.12 2.57
N GLU A 249 2.02 -6.79 2.78
CA GLU A 249 3.16 -6.22 3.51
C GLU A 249 3.79 -5.05 2.75
N ASP A 250 3.92 -5.15 1.42
CA ASP A 250 4.42 -4.07 0.57
C ASP A 250 3.48 -2.85 0.61
N TRP A 251 2.16 -3.06 0.58
CA TRP A 251 1.19 -1.98 0.73
C TRP A 251 1.26 -1.34 2.12
N ARG A 252 1.39 -2.16 3.18
CA ARG A 252 1.58 -1.66 4.55
C ARG A 252 2.83 -0.81 4.68
N GLU A 253 3.92 -1.21 4.06
CA GLU A 253 5.17 -0.45 4.08
C GLU A 253 5.03 0.87 3.32
N ASN A 254 4.44 0.83 2.13
CA ASN A 254 4.19 2.02 1.31
C ASN A 254 3.22 3.02 1.97
N GLY A 255 2.26 2.55 2.78
CA GLY A 255 1.32 3.39 3.53
C GLY A 255 1.88 4.03 4.81
N ARG A 256 3.16 3.79 5.15
CA ARG A 256 3.78 4.42 6.33
C ARG A 256 4.00 5.92 6.09
N PRO A 257 3.94 6.73 7.15
CA PRO A 257 4.23 8.16 7.03
C PRO A 257 5.59 8.43 6.38
N GLY A 258 5.58 9.19 5.27
CA GLY A 258 6.79 9.55 4.54
C GLY A 258 7.24 8.56 3.45
N GLU A 259 6.62 7.39 3.33
CA GLU A 259 6.97 6.41 2.29
C GLU A 259 6.14 6.58 1.01
N TYR A 260 4.92 7.14 1.13
CA TYR A 260 4.08 7.42 -0.04
C TYR A 260 4.54 8.68 -0.76
N ILE A 261 4.80 8.55 -2.06
CA ILE A 261 5.24 9.63 -2.95
C ILE A 261 4.04 10.15 -3.73
N GLY A 262 3.75 11.44 -3.63
CA GLY A 262 2.65 12.05 -4.36
C GLY A 262 2.98 12.29 -5.83
N TRP A 263 1.98 12.17 -6.73
CA TRP A 263 2.13 12.42 -8.18
C TRP A 263 2.87 13.72 -8.54
N ARG A 264 2.62 14.81 -7.79
CA ARG A 264 3.25 16.11 -8.06
C ARG A 264 4.73 16.17 -7.63
N GLU A 265 5.15 15.27 -6.79
CA GLU A 265 6.50 15.19 -6.28
C GLU A 265 7.41 14.47 -7.27
N ASP A 266 7.03 13.25 -7.66
CA ASP A 266 7.72 12.44 -8.65
C ASP A 266 6.72 11.50 -9.35
N PRO A 267 6.23 11.82 -10.56
CA PRO A 267 5.24 11.01 -11.26
C PRO A 267 5.71 9.57 -11.57
N GLU A 268 6.99 9.38 -11.90
CA GLU A 268 7.54 8.06 -12.23
C GLU A 268 7.64 7.18 -10.97
N ALA A 269 8.11 7.76 -9.87
CA ALA A 269 8.16 7.08 -8.58
C ALA A 269 6.75 6.81 -8.02
N TYR A 270 5.80 7.74 -8.22
CA TYR A 270 4.38 7.54 -7.88
C TYR A 270 3.81 6.29 -8.55
N GLU A 271 3.97 6.17 -9.87
CA GLU A 271 3.46 5.05 -10.65
C GLU A 271 4.09 3.70 -10.26
N ALA A 272 5.34 3.73 -9.79
CA ALA A 272 6.09 2.54 -9.40
C ALA A 272 5.79 2.05 -7.98
N GLN A 273 5.03 2.78 -7.19
CA GLN A 273 4.67 2.37 -5.82
C GLN A 273 3.78 1.13 -5.83
N PRO A 274 3.97 0.20 -4.87
CA PRO A 274 3.20 -1.05 -4.82
C PRO A 274 1.68 -0.85 -4.85
N VAL A 275 1.15 0.13 -4.12
CA VAL A 275 -0.29 0.42 -4.06
C VAL A 275 -0.83 0.94 -5.38
N GLU A 276 -0.09 1.84 -6.05
CA GLU A 276 -0.48 2.44 -7.32
C GLU A 276 -0.36 1.46 -8.48
N PHE A 277 0.74 0.71 -8.49
CA PHE A 277 0.97 -0.33 -9.50
C PHE A 277 -0.14 -1.37 -9.50
N ASP A 278 -0.51 -1.89 -8.33
CA ASP A 278 -1.57 -2.88 -8.18
C ASP A 278 -2.95 -2.31 -8.59
N ALA A 279 -3.28 -1.07 -8.17
CA ALA A 279 -4.54 -0.44 -8.57
C ALA A 279 -4.64 -0.28 -10.09
N ARG A 280 -3.54 0.09 -10.78
CA ARG A 280 -3.46 0.18 -12.25
C ARG A 280 -3.54 -1.18 -12.93
N GLU A 281 -2.96 -2.23 -12.36
CA GLU A 281 -3.15 -3.59 -12.91
C GLU A 281 -4.63 -3.99 -12.88
N GLN A 282 -5.37 -3.65 -11.83
CA GLN A 282 -6.81 -3.91 -11.77
C GLN A 282 -7.59 -3.07 -12.81
N GLU A 283 -7.25 -1.79 -12.99
CA GLU A 283 -7.80 -0.99 -14.09
C GLU A 283 -7.55 -1.66 -15.45
N ASP A 284 -6.33 -2.10 -15.70
CA ASP A 284 -5.92 -2.74 -16.96
C ASP A 284 -6.70 -4.03 -17.21
N VAL A 285 -6.93 -4.84 -16.21
CA VAL A 285 -7.73 -6.06 -16.31
C VAL A 285 -9.17 -5.71 -16.70
N VAL A 286 -9.78 -4.74 -16.01
CA VAL A 286 -11.15 -4.30 -16.31
C VAL A 286 -11.23 -3.65 -17.69
N ALA A 287 -10.32 -2.73 -18.02
CA ALA A 287 -10.32 -2.03 -19.30
C ALA A 287 -10.23 -3.00 -20.49
N LYS A 288 -9.34 -4.00 -20.41
CA LYS A 288 -9.14 -4.99 -21.48
C LYS A 288 -10.28 -6.00 -21.61
N SER A 289 -11.02 -6.25 -20.53
CA SER A 289 -12.13 -7.21 -20.51
C SER A 289 -13.50 -6.58 -20.72
N MET A 290 -13.64 -5.27 -20.50
CA MET A 290 -14.91 -4.55 -20.57
C MET A 290 -15.45 -4.53 -22.01
N THR A 291 -16.64 -5.06 -22.17
CA THR A 291 -17.37 -5.12 -23.46
C THR A 291 -18.55 -4.14 -23.46
N LEU A 292 -19.12 -3.90 -24.67
CA LEU A 292 -20.37 -3.15 -24.78
C LEU A 292 -21.52 -3.81 -23.99
N GLU A 293 -21.51 -5.14 -23.85
CA GLU A 293 -22.53 -5.84 -23.06
C GLU A 293 -22.39 -5.50 -21.56
N ASP A 294 -21.15 -5.45 -21.06
CA ASP A 294 -20.88 -5.03 -19.67
C ASP A 294 -21.32 -3.57 -19.46
N MET A 295 -21.00 -2.69 -20.38
CA MET A 295 -21.45 -1.30 -20.34
C MET A 295 -22.97 -1.19 -20.34
N ASN A 296 -23.67 -1.94 -21.17
CA ASN A 296 -25.12 -1.99 -21.19
C ASN A 296 -25.70 -2.60 -19.89
N ARG A 297 -25.01 -3.53 -19.28
CA ARG A 297 -25.37 -4.09 -17.95
C ARG A 297 -25.28 -2.99 -16.86
N LEU A 298 -24.19 -2.21 -16.85
CA LEU A 298 -24.03 -1.08 -15.94
C LEU A 298 -25.12 -0.02 -16.18
N GLN A 299 -25.42 0.32 -17.44
CA GLN A 299 -26.49 1.26 -17.79
C GLN A 299 -27.86 0.75 -17.28
N ARG A 300 -28.17 -0.53 -17.41
CA ARG A 300 -29.41 -1.12 -16.85
C ARG A 300 -29.44 -1.00 -15.34
N LYS A 301 -28.35 -1.35 -14.65
CA LYS A 301 -28.23 -1.23 -13.19
C LYS A 301 -28.41 0.22 -12.72
N ALA A 302 -27.88 1.15 -13.48
CA ALA A 302 -27.98 2.59 -13.26
C ALA A 302 -29.35 3.20 -13.63
N GLY A 303 -30.23 2.47 -14.28
CA GLY A 303 -31.49 3.00 -14.82
C GLY A 303 -31.29 3.95 -16.01
N VAL A 304 -30.19 3.79 -16.75
CA VAL A 304 -29.82 4.56 -17.94
C VAL A 304 -30.17 3.76 -19.19
N PRO A 305 -30.60 4.40 -20.30
CA PRO A 305 -30.87 3.70 -21.55
C PRO A 305 -29.63 3.00 -22.11
N GLU A 306 -29.83 1.77 -22.60
CA GLU A 306 -28.75 0.98 -23.25
C GLU A 306 -28.30 1.63 -24.57
N THR A 307 -26.99 1.64 -24.79
CA THR A 307 -26.42 2.15 -26.04
C THR A 307 -26.46 1.06 -27.13
N ARG A 308 -26.99 1.41 -28.28
CA ARG A 308 -26.98 0.57 -29.47
C ARG A 308 -25.95 1.11 -30.44
N VAL A 309 -24.78 0.46 -30.47
CA VAL A 309 -23.76 0.76 -31.48
C VAL A 309 -23.96 -0.19 -32.66
N SER A 310 -24.20 0.38 -33.83
CA SER A 310 -24.40 -0.35 -35.06
C SER A 310 -23.06 -0.79 -35.71
#